data_5c04057181701280c3f3021ed69317ac
#
_entry.id   5c04057181701280c3f3021ed69317ac
#
_cell.length_a   1.000
_cell.length_b   1.000
_cell.length_c   1.000
_cell.angle_alpha   90.00
_cell.angle_beta   90.00
_cell.angle_gamma   90.00
#
_symmetry.space_group_name_H-M   'P 1'
#
loop_
_entity.id
_entity.type
_entity.pdbx_description
1 polymer ?
#
loop_
_entity_poly.entity_id
_entity_poly.type
_entity_poly.pdbx_seq_one_letter_code
_entity_poly.pdbx_strand_id
1 'polypeptide(L)'
;TLRTGRTVYGGGGIRPDVLVGADTAGFSAYYANLIRRGVVNEYVISYMDRERAALEKAYPTFEEFDKGFEAGDAMLEGLTGLGGQRGVEFDEQGFAASAPLMRIQLKALVAQRLFDTAAFYRVMNPAQNEAYRRAVEILADWEHKGESLLAPED
;
A
#
# COMPACT_ATOMS: atom_id res chain seq x y z
N THR A 1 -36.54 4.84 6.35
CA THR A 1 -36.22 4.04 7.57
C THR A 1 -36.08 2.59 7.18
N LEU A 2 -34.92 2.03 7.34
CA LEU A 2 -34.67 0.60 7.21
C LEU A 2 -35.22 -0.13 8.44
N ARG A 3 -35.37 -1.46 8.36
CA ARG A 3 -35.94 -2.32 9.42
C ARG A 3 -35.29 -2.14 10.81
N THR A 4 -34.10 -1.54 10.88
CA THR A 4 -33.33 -1.28 12.11
C THR A 4 -33.61 0.08 12.76
N GLY A 5 -34.52 0.90 12.22
CA GLY A 5 -34.80 2.25 12.76
C GLY A 5 -33.69 3.29 12.54
N ARG A 6 -32.67 2.95 11.79
CA ARG A 6 -31.50 3.79 11.56
C ARG A 6 -31.83 4.99 10.67
N THR A 7 -31.33 6.17 11.04
CA THR A 7 -31.51 7.39 10.25
C THR A 7 -30.63 7.35 9.01
N VAL A 8 -31.23 7.49 7.82
CA VAL A 8 -30.52 7.63 6.55
C VAL A 8 -30.69 9.04 6.02
N TYR A 9 -29.60 9.67 5.69
CA TYR A 9 -29.58 11.04 5.13
C TYR A 9 -29.65 10.97 3.61
N GLY A 10 -30.56 11.71 2.99
CA GLY A 10 -30.68 11.84 1.55
C GLY A 10 -29.92 13.08 1.04
N GLY A 11 -29.39 13.04 -0.19
CA GLY A 11 -28.89 14.22 -0.89
C GLY A 11 -27.39 14.48 -0.78
N GLY A 12 -26.54 13.50 -0.99
CA GLY A 12 -25.08 13.72 -1.01
C GLY A 12 -24.22 12.46 -1.02
N GLY A 13 -24.84 11.32 -1.30
CA GLY A 13 -24.14 10.03 -1.28
C GLY A 13 -24.33 9.27 0.04
N ILE A 14 -23.64 8.16 0.19
CA ILE A 14 -23.71 7.29 1.37
C ILE A 14 -22.68 7.80 2.39
N ARG A 15 -23.14 8.17 3.59
CA ARG A 15 -22.27 8.49 4.71
C ARG A 15 -21.77 7.18 5.34
N PRO A 16 -20.46 6.96 5.47
CA PRO A 16 -19.93 5.78 6.13
C PRO A 16 -20.14 5.88 7.65
N ASP A 17 -20.29 4.73 8.30
CA ASP A 17 -20.43 4.64 9.76
C ASP A 17 -19.13 4.91 10.49
N VAL A 18 -18.00 4.60 9.85
CA VAL A 18 -16.66 4.87 10.36
C VAL A 18 -15.94 5.78 9.38
N LEU A 19 -15.57 6.98 9.84
CA LEU A 19 -14.76 7.92 9.07
C LEU A 19 -13.28 7.63 9.33
N VAL A 20 -12.56 7.38 8.25
CA VAL A 20 -11.10 7.18 8.28
C VAL A 20 -10.45 8.25 7.43
N GLY A 21 -9.52 9.00 8.01
CA GLY A 21 -8.73 10.00 7.29
C GLY A 21 -7.78 9.35 6.30
N ALA A 22 -7.47 10.03 5.20
CA ALA A 22 -6.39 9.60 4.31
C ALA A 22 -5.04 9.82 5.02
N ASP A 23 -4.28 8.74 5.23
CA ASP A 23 -2.91 8.84 5.72
C ASP A 23 -1.99 9.20 4.54
N THR A 24 -1.53 10.45 4.51
CA THR A 24 -0.54 10.95 3.55
C THR A 24 0.84 11.07 4.19
N ALA A 25 1.02 10.62 5.43
CA ALA A 25 2.30 10.64 6.10
C ALA A 25 3.33 9.81 5.31
N GLY A 26 4.51 10.37 5.13
CA GLY A 26 5.58 9.71 4.38
C GLY A 26 5.51 9.87 2.85
N PHE A 27 4.55 10.62 2.29
CA PHE A 27 4.49 10.90 0.85
C PHE A 27 5.13 12.24 0.51
N SER A 28 6.45 12.24 0.30
CA SER A 28 7.19 13.47 -0.02
C SER A 28 7.06 13.91 -1.48
N ALA A 29 7.37 15.18 -1.75
CA ALA A 29 7.46 15.71 -3.11
C ALA A 29 8.53 14.99 -3.96
N TYR A 30 9.63 14.57 -3.34
CA TYR A 30 10.67 13.76 -3.98
C TYR A 30 10.08 12.44 -4.49
N TYR A 31 9.39 11.71 -3.63
CA TYR A 31 8.78 10.44 -4.00
C TYR A 31 7.67 10.60 -5.06
N ALA A 32 6.85 11.65 -4.93
CA ALA A 32 5.86 12.00 -5.95
C ALA A 32 6.50 12.22 -7.33
N ASN A 33 7.69 12.83 -7.38
CA ASN A 33 8.43 13.05 -8.63
C ASN A 33 8.94 11.73 -9.24
N LEU A 34 9.46 10.80 -8.42
CA LEU A 34 9.85 9.47 -8.88
C LEU A 34 8.69 8.72 -9.51
N ILE A 35 7.50 8.76 -8.88
CA ILE A 35 6.28 8.13 -9.40
C ILE A 35 5.83 8.80 -10.69
N ARG A 36 5.73 10.12 -10.71
CA ARG A 36 5.24 10.89 -11.86
C ARG A 36 6.09 10.67 -13.12
N ARG A 37 7.39 10.51 -12.95
CA ARG A 37 8.32 10.23 -14.03
C ARG A 37 8.41 8.75 -14.40
N GLY A 38 7.64 7.88 -13.74
CA GLY A 38 7.62 6.44 -14.00
C GLY A 38 8.85 5.68 -13.52
N VAL A 39 9.75 6.32 -12.76
CA VAL A 39 11.04 5.76 -12.31
C VAL A 39 10.82 4.51 -11.48
N VAL A 40 9.82 4.50 -10.58
CA VAL A 40 9.53 3.36 -9.72
C VAL A 40 9.18 2.12 -10.55
N ASN A 41 8.30 2.28 -11.54
CA ASN A 41 7.90 1.16 -12.42
C ASN A 41 9.06 0.68 -13.30
N GLU A 42 9.82 1.61 -13.88
CA GLU A 42 11.00 1.30 -14.70
C GLU A 42 12.04 0.50 -13.88
N TYR A 43 12.29 0.94 -12.64
CA TYR A 43 13.20 0.24 -11.75
C TYR A 43 12.75 -1.19 -11.47
N VAL A 44 11.48 -1.39 -11.12
CA VAL A 44 10.92 -2.73 -10.84
C VAL A 44 10.97 -3.63 -12.06
N ILE A 45 10.69 -3.11 -13.26
CA ILE A 45 10.81 -3.89 -14.50
C ILE A 45 12.26 -4.37 -14.66
N SER A 46 13.22 -3.46 -14.60
CA SER A 46 14.64 -3.80 -14.74
C SER A 46 15.14 -4.75 -13.64
N TYR A 47 14.62 -4.62 -12.43
CA TYR A 47 14.91 -5.52 -11.33
C TYR A 47 14.37 -6.94 -11.61
N MET A 48 13.11 -7.05 -12.03
CA MET A 48 12.48 -8.33 -12.36
C MET A 48 13.15 -9.02 -13.54
N ASP A 49 13.61 -8.28 -14.55
CA ASP A 49 14.33 -8.86 -15.69
C ASP A 49 15.61 -9.58 -15.26
N ARG A 50 16.27 -9.11 -14.19
CA ARG A 50 17.49 -9.73 -13.67
C ARG A 50 17.23 -10.81 -12.64
N GLU A 51 16.25 -10.61 -11.76
CA GLU A 51 16.11 -11.39 -10.53
C GLU A 51 14.94 -12.39 -10.55
N ARG A 52 14.08 -12.35 -11.58
CA ARG A 52 12.87 -13.18 -11.64
C ARG A 52 13.11 -14.65 -11.34
N ALA A 53 14.06 -15.27 -12.03
CA ALA A 53 14.31 -16.71 -11.87
C ALA A 53 14.80 -17.08 -10.46
N ALA A 54 15.59 -16.19 -9.83
CA ALA A 54 16.05 -16.35 -8.46
C ALA A 54 14.89 -16.18 -7.46
N LEU A 55 14.02 -15.19 -7.71
CA LEU A 55 12.85 -14.93 -6.86
C LEU A 55 11.80 -16.05 -6.95
N GLU A 56 11.50 -16.56 -8.14
CA GLU A 56 10.58 -17.69 -8.34
C GLU A 56 11.06 -18.95 -7.62
N LYS A 57 12.38 -19.17 -7.60
CA LYS A 57 12.98 -20.28 -6.88
C LYS A 57 12.99 -20.08 -5.37
N ALA A 58 13.26 -18.86 -4.91
CA ALA A 58 13.33 -18.53 -3.48
C ALA A 58 11.94 -18.44 -2.84
N TYR A 59 10.93 -18.00 -3.60
CA TYR A 59 9.58 -17.72 -3.14
C TYR A 59 8.54 -18.37 -4.06
N PRO A 60 8.34 -19.70 -3.98
CA PRO A 60 7.35 -20.41 -4.80
C PRO A 60 5.90 -19.96 -4.54
N THR A 61 5.61 -19.42 -3.35
CA THR A 61 4.28 -18.96 -2.95
C THR A 61 4.30 -17.52 -2.47
N PHE A 62 3.15 -16.84 -2.54
CA PHE A 62 3.02 -15.48 -2.02
C PHE A 62 3.31 -15.41 -0.51
N GLU A 63 2.90 -16.41 0.25
CA GLU A 63 3.11 -16.48 1.70
C GLU A 63 4.60 -16.54 2.08
N GLU A 64 5.39 -17.26 1.31
CA GLU A 64 6.86 -17.30 1.48
C GLU A 64 7.50 -15.98 1.08
N PHE A 65 7.03 -15.38 -0.01
CA PHE A 65 7.46 -14.06 -0.46
C PHE A 65 7.13 -12.98 0.58
N ASP A 66 5.90 -12.95 1.07
CA ASP A 66 5.47 -11.91 2.00
C ASP A 66 6.25 -11.93 3.32
N LYS A 67 6.63 -13.13 3.78
CA LYS A 67 7.44 -13.31 5.00
C LYS A 67 8.94 -13.09 4.78
N GLY A 68 9.45 -13.44 3.61
CA GLY A 68 10.90 -13.52 3.38
C GLY A 68 11.48 -12.41 2.51
N PHE A 69 10.68 -11.73 1.69
CA PHE A 69 11.17 -10.66 0.81
C PHE A 69 11.00 -9.28 1.45
N GLU A 70 12.09 -8.54 1.49
CA GLU A 70 12.09 -7.12 1.86
C GLU A 70 12.86 -6.29 0.83
N ALA A 71 12.32 -5.12 0.50
CA ALA A 71 13.03 -4.17 -0.34
C ALA A 71 14.12 -3.48 0.50
N GLY A 72 15.34 -4.01 0.42
CA GLY A 72 16.50 -3.55 1.18
C GLY A 72 17.09 -2.22 0.67
N ASP A 73 18.17 -1.77 1.33
CA ASP A 73 18.85 -0.51 0.99
C ASP A 73 19.37 -0.49 -0.46
N ALA A 74 19.90 -1.61 -0.95
CA ALA A 74 20.37 -1.73 -2.33
C ALA A 74 19.28 -1.44 -3.36
N MET A 75 18.01 -1.80 -3.07
CA MET A 75 16.89 -1.47 -3.96
C MET A 75 16.58 0.02 -3.92
N LEU A 76 16.63 0.64 -2.75
CA LEU A 76 16.43 2.10 -2.62
C LEU A 76 17.53 2.89 -3.30
N GLU A 77 18.78 2.48 -3.15
CA GLU A 77 19.92 3.09 -3.84
C GLU A 77 19.80 2.95 -5.37
N GLY A 78 19.41 1.78 -5.84
CA GLY A 78 19.14 1.57 -7.26
C GLY A 78 18.00 2.44 -7.80
N LEU A 79 16.93 2.57 -7.04
CA LEU A 79 15.78 3.44 -7.38
C LEU A 79 16.20 4.91 -7.44
N THR A 80 16.92 5.41 -6.43
CA THR A 80 17.36 6.81 -6.37
C THR A 80 18.42 7.11 -7.45
N GLY A 81 19.32 6.16 -7.72
CA GLY A 81 20.30 6.25 -8.81
C GLY A 81 19.63 6.37 -10.19
N LEU A 82 18.61 5.54 -10.45
CA LEU A 82 17.81 5.65 -11.66
C LEU A 82 17.05 6.98 -11.71
N GLY A 83 16.52 7.44 -10.56
CA GLY A 83 15.87 8.74 -10.42
C GLY A 83 16.76 9.88 -10.90
N GLY A 84 18.02 9.91 -10.46
CA GLY A 84 19.02 10.88 -10.90
C GLY A 84 19.25 10.84 -12.42
N GLN A 85 19.36 9.66 -13.01
CA GLN A 85 19.48 9.49 -14.46
C GLN A 85 18.26 9.99 -15.23
N ARG A 86 17.08 9.97 -14.62
CA ARG A 86 15.82 10.46 -15.18
C ARG A 86 15.54 11.93 -14.82
N GLY A 87 16.51 12.63 -14.23
CA GLY A 87 16.43 14.06 -13.90
C GLY A 87 15.55 14.35 -12.67
N VAL A 88 15.44 13.39 -11.74
CA VAL A 88 14.92 13.66 -10.40
C VAL A 88 16.09 13.95 -9.48
N GLU A 89 16.22 15.21 -9.08
CA GLU A 89 17.27 15.63 -8.14
C GLU A 89 17.03 14.96 -6.79
N PHE A 90 18.12 14.45 -6.19
CA PHE A 90 18.03 13.76 -4.90
C PHE A 90 17.74 14.75 -3.77
N ASP A 91 16.71 14.46 -3.01
CA ASP A 91 16.30 15.19 -1.80
C ASP A 91 16.41 14.25 -0.60
N GLU A 92 17.42 14.47 0.23
CA GLU A 92 17.70 13.62 1.39
C GLU A 92 16.56 13.60 2.40
N GLN A 93 15.93 14.76 2.67
CA GLN A 93 14.81 14.83 3.61
C GLN A 93 13.56 14.16 3.05
N GLY A 94 13.25 14.42 1.79
CA GLY A 94 12.15 13.78 1.10
C GLY A 94 12.33 12.27 0.96
N PHE A 95 13.57 11.82 0.71
CA PHE A 95 13.92 10.40 0.70
C PHE A 95 13.72 9.77 2.08
N ALA A 96 14.29 10.35 3.13
CA ALA A 96 14.17 9.82 4.49
C ALA A 96 12.71 9.71 4.95
N ALA A 97 11.89 10.73 4.64
CA ALA A 97 10.47 10.73 4.97
C ALA A 97 9.69 9.63 4.23
N SER A 98 10.07 9.30 2.98
CA SER A 98 9.33 8.36 2.13
C SER A 98 9.96 6.97 2.04
N ALA A 99 11.14 6.74 2.58
CA ALA A 99 11.83 5.46 2.47
C ALA A 99 10.98 4.25 2.95
N PRO A 100 10.25 4.33 4.08
CA PRO A 100 9.38 3.24 4.50
C PRO A 100 8.29 2.93 3.45
N LEU A 101 7.66 3.95 2.89
CA LEU A 101 6.63 3.82 1.87
C LEU A 101 7.21 3.28 0.56
N MET A 102 8.39 3.75 0.14
CA MET A 102 9.09 3.25 -1.04
C MET A 102 9.37 1.75 -0.94
N ARG A 103 9.82 1.25 0.24
CA ARG A 103 10.08 -0.17 0.46
C ARG A 103 8.83 -1.01 0.29
N ILE A 104 7.72 -0.57 0.89
CA ILE A 104 6.44 -1.27 0.81
C ILE A 104 5.96 -1.30 -0.65
N GLN A 105 6.04 -0.18 -1.35
CA GLN A 105 5.61 -0.11 -2.75
C GLN A 105 6.50 -0.94 -3.68
N LEU A 106 7.80 -0.95 -3.48
CA LEU A 106 8.71 -1.83 -4.25
C LEU A 106 8.36 -3.29 -4.01
N LYS A 107 8.17 -3.72 -2.76
CA LYS A 107 7.73 -5.08 -2.41
C LYS A 107 6.40 -5.41 -3.10
N ALA A 108 5.42 -4.52 -3.04
CA ALA A 108 4.11 -4.72 -3.65
C ALA A 108 4.18 -4.85 -5.18
N LEU A 109 4.99 -4.02 -5.83
CA LEU A 109 5.18 -4.09 -7.29
C LEU A 109 5.94 -5.35 -7.72
N VAL A 110 6.92 -5.80 -6.94
CA VAL A 110 7.60 -7.09 -7.18
C VAL A 110 6.60 -8.23 -7.00
N ALA A 111 5.79 -8.22 -5.94
CA ALA A 111 4.73 -9.21 -5.73
C ALA A 111 3.74 -9.27 -6.90
N GLN A 112 3.33 -8.10 -7.42
CA GLN A 112 2.45 -8.01 -8.59
C GLN A 112 3.05 -8.68 -9.82
N ARG A 113 4.35 -8.49 -10.03
CA ARG A 113 5.07 -9.03 -11.20
C ARG A 113 5.39 -10.52 -11.07
N LEU A 114 5.55 -10.98 -9.85
CA LEU A 114 5.90 -12.38 -9.57
C LEU A 114 4.65 -13.27 -9.53
N PHE A 115 3.56 -12.76 -9.00
CA PHE A 115 2.31 -13.50 -8.81
C PHE A 115 1.17 -12.87 -9.64
N ASP A 116 0.46 -11.89 -9.06
CA ASP A 116 -0.70 -11.25 -9.68
C ASP A 116 -1.02 -9.88 -9.05
N THR A 117 -2.07 -9.23 -9.57
CA THR A 117 -2.52 -7.93 -9.05
C THR A 117 -3.08 -8.03 -7.62
N ALA A 118 -3.64 -9.16 -7.22
CA ALA A 118 -4.14 -9.32 -5.85
C ALA A 118 -2.98 -9.30 -4.85
N ALA A 119 -1.82 -9.87 -5.20
CA ALA A 119 -0.61 -9.84 -4.39
C ALA A 119 -0.15 -8.42 -4.08
N PHE A 120 -0.27 -7.47 -5.04
CA PHE A 120 0.01 -6.06 -4.80
C PHE A 120 -0.83 -5.50 -3.64
N TYR A 121 -2.14 -5.72 -3.69
CA TYR A 121 -3.04 -5.21 -2.65
C TYR A 121 -2.90 -5.94 -1.32
N ARG A 122 -2.53 -7.21 -1.32
CA ARG A 122 -2.22 -7.98 -0.10
C ARG A 122 -1.03 -7.40 0.66
N VAL A 123 -0.04 -6.83 -0.04
CA VAL A 123 1.09 -6.12 0.57
C VAL A 123 0.69 -4.69 0.98
N MET A 124 0.03 -3.94 0.08
CA MET A 124 -0.25 -2.52 0.30
C MET A 124 -1.32 -2.26 1.37
N ASN A 125 -2.44 -3.02 1.36
CA ASN A 125 -3.57 -2.72 2.22
C ASN A 125 -3.26 -2.81 3.71
N PRO A 126 -2.61 -3.88 4.24
CA PRO A 126 -2.26 -3.94 5.65
C PRO A 126 -1.31 -2.83 6.08
N ALA A 127 -0.42 -2.41 5.19
CA ALA A 127 0.65 -1.47 5.50
C ALA A 127 0.22 0.01 5.38
N GLN A 128 -0.61 0.35 4.38
CA GLN A 128 -0.88 1.73 3.97
C GLN A 128 -2.37 2.12 3.95
N ASN A 129 -3.27 1.16 4.16
CA ASN A 129 -4.71 1.43 4.07
C ASN A 129 -5.36 1.35 5.47
N GLU A 130 -5.51 2.51 6.10
CA GLU A 130 -6.13 2.62 7.43
C GLU A 130 -7.59 2.11 7.42
N ALA A 131 -8.35 2.42 6.36
CA ALA A 131 -9.72 1.94 6.22
C ALA A 131 -9.78 0.41 6.16
N TYR A 132 -8.82 -0.22 5.46
CA TYR A 132 -8.71 -1.67 5.42
C TYR A 132 -8.41 -2.26 6.80
N ARG A 133 -7.41 -1.71 7.51
CA ARG A 133 -7.07 -2.16 8.88
C ARG A 133 -8.27 -2.04 9.82
N ARG A 134 -8.95 -0.89 9.76
CA ARG A 134 -10.13 -0.64 10.59
C ARG A 134 -11.29 -1.58 10.26
N ALA A 135 -11.52 -1.87 8.98
CA ALA A 135 -12.53 -2.83 8.56
C ALA A 135 -12.21 -4.25 9.06
N VAL A 136 -10.94 -4.69 8.96
CA VAL A 136 -10.51 -6.00 9.47
C VAL A 136 -10.69 -6.10 10.98
N GLU A 137 -10.34 -5.06 11.75
CA GLU A 137 -10.54 -5.01 13.20
C GLU A 137 -12.02 -5.13 13.59
N ILE A 138 -12.91 -4.45 12.88
CA ILE A 138 -14.35 -4.52 13.12
C ILE A 138 -14.89 -5.92 12.79
N LEU A 139 -14.47 -6.49 11.65
CA LEU A 139 -14.91 -7.81 11.23
C LEU A 139 -14.39 -8.93 12.12
N ALA A 140 -13.17 -8.79 12.64
CA ALA A 140 -12.58 -9.77 13.56
C ALA A 140 -13.31 -9.83 14.91
N ASP A 141 -13.96 -8.75 15.30
CA ASP A 141 -14.72 -8.64 16.56
C ASP A 141 -16.13 -8.10 16.28
N TRP A 142 -16.82 -8.75 15.35
CA TRP A 142 -18.12 -8.29 14.84
C TRP A 142 -19.19 -8.22 15.92
N GLU A 143 -19.23 -9.18 16.83
CA GLU A 143 -20.24 -9.24 17.91
C GLU A 143 -20.19 -8.01 18.84
N HIS A 144 -18.98 -7.45 19.08
CA HIS A 144 -18.82 -6.29 19.97
C HIS A 144 -18.74 -4.95 19.21
N LYS A 145 -18.07 -4.94 18.08
CA LYS A 145 -17.78 -3.70 17.33
C LYS A 145 -18.76 -3.46 16.18
N GLY A 146 -19.14 -4.52 15.46
CA GLY A 146 -20.00 -4.41 14.30
C GLY A 146 -21.44 -4.12 14.66
N GLU A 147 -21.99 -4.80 15.66
CA GLU A 147 -23.38 -4.62 16.09
C GLU A 147 -23.62 -3.22 16.67
N SER A 148 -22.65 -2.64 17.39
CA SER A 148 -22.76 -1.28 17.92
C SER A 148 -22.83 -0.22 16.83
N LEU A 149 -22.19 -0.45 15.66
CA LEU A 149 -22.27 0.45 14.49
C LEU A 149 -23.63 0.40 13.80
N LEU A 150 -24.38 -0.70 13.97
CA LEU A 150 -25.70 -0.90 13.39
C LEU A 150 -26.83 -0.52 14.35
N ALA A 151 -26.51 -0.22 15.61
CA ALA A 151 -27.48 0.22 16.60
C ALA A 151 -28.14 1.56 16.17
N PRO A 152 -29.43 1.79 16.50
CA PRO A 152 -30.04 3.10 16.31
C PRO A 152 -29.27 4.17 17.08
N GLU A 153 -29.09 5.34 16.48
CA GLU A 153 -28.62 6.54 17.20
C GLU A 153 -29.77 7.01 18.10
N ASP A 154 -29.53 7.14 19.41
CA ASP A 154 -30.46 7.67 20.39
C ASP A 154 -30.76 9.16 20.17
#